data_284cdf22f3a7a38b7721f0bf105bae05
#
_entry.id   284cdf22f3a7a38b7721f0bf105bae05
#
_cell.length_a   1.000
_cell.length_b   1.000
_cell.length_c   1.000
_cell.angle_alpha   90.00
_cell.angle_beta   90.00
_cell.angle_gamma   90.00
#
_symmetry.space_group_name_H-M   'P 1'
#
loop_
_entity.id
_entity.type
_entity.pdbx_description
1 polymer ?
#
loop_
_entity_poly.entity_id
_entity_poly.type
_entity_poly.pdbx_seq_one_letter_code
_entity_poly.pdbx_strand_id
1 'polypeptide(L)'
;MGEAPGITAQRNEHITNPANGELDMLFLFEHVDFDCEDNVKWKPLPLDLPQLKRIFAKQQSAVKNAGWASLFTGNHDQPRVVSRWGDDSTEGSRVRSAKALGLMLHMHRGTPYVYQGEELGMTDVHFTRLDQYRDLESLNAYRQRVEEAKVQSAESMMAGIAARGRDNARTPMQWDGSAYAGFTAPDAAVEPWISVNRNHTQINAAGEFDDPDSVYTFYKRLIAIRHENALVAAGDWQLIDADDQYVYAFTRTLGGEKLLVAVNLSGRTVDLPRDAAELVQHGVTEPDIVISTYDASHAVVSLANRELGPWEGAAVRV
;
A
#
# COMPACT_ATOMS: atom_id res chain seq x y z
N MET A 1 -16.25 8.42 11.88
CA MET A 1 -15.63 7.48 10.93
C MET A 1 -16.22 6.09 11.14
N GLY A 2 -16.44 5.32 10.07
CA GLY A 2 -17.03 4.00 10.12
C GLY A 2 -16.34 2.99 9.23
N GLU A 3 -16.59 1.70 9.48
CA GLU A 3 -16.16 0.56 8.69
C GLU A 3 -17.40 -0.02 7.98
N ALA A 4 -17.35 -0.16 6.66
CA ALA A 4 -18.53 -0.51 5.87
C ALA A 4 -18.19 -1.48 4.72
N PRO A 5 -17.95 -2.76 5.02
CA PRO A 5 -17.73 -3.77 4.00
C PRO A 5 -18.99 -3.92 3.13
N GLY A 6 -18.79 -4.03 1.81
CA GLY A 6 -19.87 -4.23 0.83
C GLY A 6 -20.79 -3.03 0.55
N ILE A 7 -20.45 -1.83 1.04
CA ILE A 7 -21.23 -0.63 0.78
C ILE A 7 -21.09 -0.18 -0.68
N THR A 8 -22.18 0.32 -1.27
CA THR A 8 -22.15 0.90 -2.63
C THR A 8 -21.52 2.30 -2.64
N ALA A 9 -20.96 2.72 -3.78
CA ALA A 9 -20.42 4.07 -3.96
C ALA A 9 -21.47 5.16 -3.66
N GLN A 10 -22.73 4.97 -4.12
CA GLN A 10 -23.82 5.90 -3.86
C GLN A 10 -24.15 6.01 -2.37
N ARG A 11 -24.16 4.90 -1.65
CA ARG A 11 -24.42 4.92 -0.19
C ARG A 11 -23.26 5.54 0.57
N ASN A 12 -22.01 5.31 0.15
CA ASN A 12 -20.84 5.98 0.69
C ASN A 12 -20.93 7.50 0.53
N GLU A 13 -21.25 8.00 -0.69
CA GLU A 13 -21.45 9.43 -0.96
C GLU A 13 -22.50 10.02 -0.01
N HIS A 14 -23.64 9.33 0.15
CA HIS A 14 -24.71 9.80 1.04
C HIS A 14 -24.25 9.91 2.50
N ILE A 15 -23.63 8.86 3.04
CA ILE A 15 -23.18 8.79 4.45
C ILE A 15 -22.08 9.81 4.75
N THR A 16 -21.16 10.02 3.82
CA THR A 16 -20.01 10.91 4.01
C THR A 16 -20.25 12.35 3.54
N ASN A 17 -21.46 12.64 3.03
CA ASN A 17 -21.84 13.98 2.66
C ASN A 17 -22.03 14.84 3.92
N PRO A 18 -21.28 15.95 4.08
CA PRO A 18 -21.39 16.80 5.25
C PRO A 18 -22.81 17.35 5.50
N ALA A 19 -23.64 17.50 4.44
CA ALA A 19 -25.03 17.95 4.55
C ALA A 19 -25.92 16.94 5.31
N ASN A 20 -25.58 15.67 5.33
CA ASN A 20 -26.35 14.61 6.01
C ASN A 20 -25.88 14.41 7.45
N GLY A 21 -24.64 14.78 7.80
CA GLY A 21 -24.11 14.74 9.18
C GLY A 21 -24.01 13.34 9.79
N GLU A 22 -23.91 12.28 8.97
CA GLU A 22 -23.81 10.90 9.49
C GLU A 22 -22.37 10.56 9.88
N LEU A 23 -21.43 10.52 8.90
CA LEU A 23 -20.02 10.22 9.13
C LEU A 23 -19.13 11.09 8.20
N ASP A 24 -17.91 11.40 8.65
CA ASP A 24 -16.96 12.15 7.83
C ASP A 24 -16.29 11.27 6.76
N MET A 25 -15.99 10.01 7.10
CA MET A 25 -15.31 9.05 6.23
C MET A 25 -15.76 7.61 6.52
N LEU A 26 -15.61 6.76 5.49
CA LEU A 26 -15.80 5.30 5.59
C LEU A 26 -14.55 4.55 5.12
N PHE A 27 -14.17 3.50 5.83
CA PHE A 27 -13.27 2.49 5.30
C PHE A 27 -14.02 1.57 4.34
N LEU A 28 -13.50 1.47 3.10
CA LEU A 28 -14.02 0.63 2.04
C LEU A 28 -13.06 -0.53 1.81
N PHE A 29 -13.56 -1.73 1.53
CA PHE A 29 -12.77 -2.96 1.52
C PHE A 29 -12.54 -3.55 0.13
N GLU A 30 -13.23 -3.06 -0.91
CA GLU A 30 -13.18 -3.62 -2.26
C GLU A 30 -11.74 -3.80 -2.77
N HIS A 31 -10.82 -2.86 -2.46
CA HIS A 31 -9.42 -2.89 -2.88
C HIS A 31 -8.55 -3.87 -2.08
N VAL A 32 -9.01 -4.39 -0.95
CA VAL A 32 -8.27 -5.39 -0.16
C VAL A 32 -8.88 -6.79 -0.23
N ASP A 33 -9.96 -6.98 -0.98
CA ASP A 33 -10.67 -8.26 -1.10
C ASP A 33 -10.69 -8.82 -2.53
N PHE A 34 -10.13 -8.11 -3.55
CA PHE A 34 -10.31 -8.45 -4.96
C PHE A 34 -9.32 -9.51 -5.50
N ASP A 35 -8.14 -9.68 -4.89
CA ASP A 35 -7.02 -10.47 -5.40
C ASP A 35 -7.03 -11.91 -4.86
N CYS A 36 -8.15 -12.60 -5.06
CA CYS A 36 -8.30 -14.02 -4.71
C CYS A 36 -9.19 -14.75 -5.71
N GLU A 37 -8.87 -16.03 -5.96
CA GLU A 37 -9.63 -16.88 -6.87
C GLU A 37 -10.99 -17.25 -6.26
N ASP A 38 -12.07 -17.13 -7.03
CA ASP A 38 -13.45 -17.47 -6.63
C ASP A 38 -13.92 -16.78 -5.34
N ASN A 39 -13.39 -15.60 -5.03
CA ASN A 39 -13.62 -14.89 -3.75
C ASN A 39 -13.22 -15.72 -2.53
N VAL A 40 -12.26 -16.63 -2.67
CA VAL A 40 -11.71 -17.43 -1.57
C VAL A 40 -10.42 -16.79 -1.07
N LYS A 41 -10.45 -16.12 0.08
CA LYS A 41 -9.29 -15.46 0.70
C LYS A 41 -8.00 -16.30 0.69
N TRP A 42 -8.14 -17.63 0.86
CA TRP A 42 -7.04 -18.59 0.98
C TRP A 42 -6.50 -19.09 -0.37
N LYS A 43 -6.90 -18.47 -1.46
CA LYS A 43 -6.40 -18.68 -2.81
C LYS A 43 -5.95 -17.35 -3.40
N PRO A 44 -4.83 -16.79 -2.91
CA PRO A 44 -4.36 -15.48 -3.37
C PRO A 44 -3.97 -15.50 -4.84
N LEU A 45 -4.25 -14.41 -5.53
CA LEU A 45 -3.82 -14.11 -6.89
C LEU A 45 -2.77 -13.01 -6.89
N PRO A 46 -1.91 -12.93 -7.91
CA PRO A 46 -1.06 -11.77 -8.14
C PRO A 46 -1.89 -10.48 -8.28
N LEU A 47 -1.27 -9.34 -8.02
CA LEU A 47 -1.90 -8.04 -8.19
C LEU A 47 -2.41 -7.85 -9.62
N ASP A 48 -3.71 -7.65 -9.78
CA ASP A 48 -4.34 -7.12 -11.00
C ASP A 48 -4.38 -5.60 -10.88
N LEU A 49 -3.33 -4.94 -11.38
CA LEU A 49 -3.21 -3.49 -11.30
C LEU A 49 -4.34 -2.73 -12.01
N PRO A 50 -4.81 -3.12 -13.21
CA PRO A 50 -5.98 -2.53 -13.83
C PRO A 50 -7.24 -2.59 -12.96
N GLN A 51 -7.47 -3.71 -12.28
CA GLN A 51 -8.61 -3.84 -11.38
C GLN A 51 -8.45 -2.94 -10.15
N LEU A 52 -7.28 -2.90 -9.54
CA LEU A 52 -6.98 -2.00 -8.41
C LEU A 52 -7.23 -0.53 -8.79
N LYS A 53 -6.73 -0.10 -9.96
CA LYS A 53 -6.94 1.27 -10.48
C LYS A 53 -8.43 1.61 -10.61
N ARG A 54 -9.23 0.71 -11.16
CA ARG A 54 -10.69 0.91 -11.31
C ARG A 54 -11.40 0.99 -9.96
N ILE A 55 -10.98 0.19 -8.98
CA ILE A 55 -11.53 0.24 -7.62
C ILE A 55 -11.25 1.61 -6.98
N PHE A 56 -9.99 2.07 -7.01
CA PHE A 56 -9.66 3.40 -6.48
C PHE A 56 -10.36 4.52 -7.26
N ALA A 57 -10.48 4.43 -8.60
CA ALA A 57 -11.21 5.40 -9.40
C ALA A 57 -12.68 5.51 -8.98
N LYS A 58 -13.35 4.37 -8.75
CA LYS A 58 -14.72 4.30 -8.25
C LYS A 58 -14.82 4.96 -6.86
N GLN A 59 -13.89 4.67 -5.94
CA GLN A 59 -13.87 5.26 -4.60
C GLN A 59 -13.63 6.77 -4.64
N GLN A 60 -12.67 7.26 -5.45
CA GLN A 60 -12.39 8.67 -5.64
C GLN A 60 -13.59 9.41 -6.25
N SER A 61 -14.24 8.81 -7.24
CA SER A 61 -15.42 9.38 -7.91
C SER A 61 -16.61 9.50 -6.97
N ALA A 62 -16.81 8.55 -6.07
CA ALA A 62 -17.93 8.53 -5.11
C ALA A 62 -17.89 9.71 -4.12
N VAL A 63 -16.74 10.27 -3.84
CA VAL A 63 -16.58 11.39 -2.90
C VAL A 63 -16.12 12.69 -3.60
N LYS A 64 -16.17 12.74 -4.94
CA LYS A 64 -15.68 13.88 -5.72
C LYS A 64 -16.40 15.19 -5.38
N ASN A 65 -17.72 15.15 -5.32
CA ASN A 65 -18.57 16.33 -5.13
C ASN A 65 -18.90 16.61 -3.67
N ALA A 66 -18.99 15.55 -2.85
CA ALA A 66 -19.28 15.66 -1.43
C ALA A 66 -18.71 14.45 -0.69
N GLY A 67 -18.14 14.66 0.48
CA GLY A 67 -17.50 13.64 1.27
C GLY A 67 -15.97 13.59 1.11
N TRP A 68 -15.36 12.64 1.82
CA TRP A 68 -13.92 12.51 1.91
C TRP A 68 -13.51 11.04 1.96
N ALA A 69 -12.46 10.67 1.20
CA ALA A 69 -11.98 9.29 1.17
C ALA A 69 -11.05 8.97 2.34
N SER A 70 -11.23 7.81 2.97
CA SER A 70 -10.18 7.16 3.73
C SER A 70 -9.32 6.32 2.78
N LEU A 71 -8.01 6.41 2.90
CA LEU A 71 -7.04 5.75 2.03
C LEU A 71 -6.20 4.80 2.87
N PHE A 72 -6.13 3.53 2.51
CA PHE A 72 -5.27 2.55 3.16
C PHE A 72 -4.96 1.40 2.20
N THR A 73 -3.86 0.71 2.43
CA THR A 73 -3.45 -0.52 1.72
C THR A 73 -3.29 -1.69 2.67
N GLY A 74 -3.13 -1.41 3.97
CA GLY A 74 -2.99 -2.40 5.02
C GLY A 74 -3.76 -2.03 6.29
N ASN A 75 -4.06 -3.04 7.09
CA ASN A 75 -4.63 -2.93 8.43
C ASN A 75 -4.35 -4.20 9.24
N HIS A 76 -4.88 -4.31 10.46
CA HIS A 76 -4.71 -5.47 11.34
C HIS A 76 -5.36 -6.78 10.84
N ASP A 77 -6.13 -6.73 9.74
CA ASP A 77 -6.82 -7.89 9.15
C ASP A 77 -6.29 -8.26 7.75
N GLN A 78 -5.28 -7.52 7.25
CA GLN A 78 -4.66 -7.76 5.94
C GLN A 78 -3.17 -8.12 6.09
N PRO A 79 -2.58 -8.91 5.18
CA PRO A 79 -1.14 -9.12 5.17
C PRO A 79 -0.38 -7.81 4.94
N ARG A 80 0.92 -7.81 5.19
CA ARG A 80 1.78 -6.66 4.94
C ARG A 80 1.77 -6.30 3.45
N VAL A 81 1.53 -5.04 3.13
CA VAL A 81 1.33 -4.59 1.74
C VAL A 81 2.57 -4.84 0.86
N VAL A 82 3.77 -4.73 1.42
CA VAL A 82 5.02 -4.99 0.68
C VAL A 82 5.13 -6.45 0.23
N SER A 83 4.77 -7.39 1.10
CA SER A 83 4.74 -8.82 0.76
C SER A 83 3.59 -9.17 -0.18
N ARG A 84 2.47 -8.45 -0.10
CA ARG A 84 1.28 -8.73 -0.90
C ARG A 84 1.38 -8.17 -2.32
N TRP A 85 1.75 -6.91 -2.48
CA TRP A 85 1.74 -6.17 -3.76
C TRP A 85 3.10 -5.63 -4.16
N GLY A 86 4.07 -5.67 -3.28
CA GLY A 86 5.44 -5.26 -3.52
C GLY A 86 6.35 -6.43 -3.88
N ASP A 87 7.61 -6.29 -3.52
CA ASP A 87 8.64 -7.31 -3.74
C ASP A 87 9.59 -7.33 -2.52
N ASP A 88 9.42 -8.30 -1.64
CA ASP A 88 10.24 -8.49 -0.44
C ASP A 88 11.36 -9.55 -0.63
N SER A 89 11.63 -9.93 -1.88
CA SER A 89 12.64 -10.96 -2.22
C SER A 89 14.08 -10.52 -1.92
N THR A 90 14.35 -9.22 -1.97
CA THR A 90 15.63 -8.60 -1.59
C THR A 90 15.39 -7.30 -0.85
N GLU A 91 16.36 -6.88 -0.03
CA GLU A 91 16.27 -5.61 0.70
C GLU A 91 16.06 -4.41 -0.24
N GLY A 92 16.80 -4.35 -1.34
CA GLY A 92 16.66 -3.26 -2.30
C GLY A 92 15.29 -3.23 -2.99
N SER A 93 14.71 -4.39 -3.33
CA SER A 93 13.36 -4.48 -3.90
C SER A 93 12.31 -4.11 -2.86
N ARG A 94 12.46 -4.58 -1.62
CA ARG A 94 11.59 -4.27 -0.49
C ARG A 94 11.47 -2.76 -0.28
N VAL A 95 12.61 -2.09 -0.14
CA VAL A 95 12.65 -0.64 0.10
C VAL A 95 12.02 0.13 -1.06
N ARG A 96 12.37 -0.21 -2.31
CA ARG A 96 11.81 0.47 -3.48
C ARG A 96 10.30 0.24 -3.62
N SER A 97 9.84 -1.00 -3.48
CA SER A 97 8.41 -1.31 -3.60
C SER A 97 7.58 -0.71 -2.44
N ALA A 98 8.12 -0.68 -1.22
CA ALA A 98 7.48 0.00 -0.09
C ALA A 98 7.29 1.51 -0.37
N LYS A 99 8.33 2.18 -0.87
CA LYS A 99 8.26 3.60 -1.26
C LYS A 99 7.26 3.82 -2.40
N ALA A 100 7.25 2.95 -3.42
CA ALA A 100 6.33 3.04 -4.56
C ALA A 100 4.86 2.91 -4.11
N LEU A 101 4.55 1.93 -3.27
CA LEU A 101 3.22 1.72 -2.69
C LEU A 101 2.80 2.90 -1.80
N GLY A 102 3.71 3.40 -0.96
CA GLY A 102 3.48 4.60 -0.15
C GLY A 102 3.21 5.84 -0.99
N LEU A 103 4.00 6.07 -2.05
CA LEU A 103 3.79 7.18 -2.98
C LEU A 103 2.42 7.07 -3.67
N MET A 104 2.11 5.91 -4.23
CA MET A 104 0.82 5.67 -4.86
C MET A 104 -0.34 6.07 -3.93
N LEU A 105 -0.35 5.56 -2.70
CA LEU A 105 -1.45 5.80 -1.76
C LEU A 105 -1.53 7.26 -1.33
N HIS A 106 -0.40 7.84 -0.89
CA HIS A 106 -0.37 9.19 -0.30
C HIS A 106 -0.67 10.31 -1.31
N MET A 107 -0.53 10.07 -2.61
CA MET A 107 -0.84 11.07 -3.64
C MET A 107 -2.32 11.07 -4.06
N HIS A 108 -3.18 10.19 -3.54
CA HIS A 108 -4.64 10.25 -3.74
C HIS A 108 -5.28 11.40 -2.94
N ARG A 109 -6.49 11.81 -3.36
CA ARG A 109 -7.34 12.73 -2.59
C ARG A 109 -7.99 11.98 -1.43
N GLY A 110 -7.83 12.46 -0.20
CA GLY A 110 -8.38 11.83 0.99
C GLY A 110 -7.39 11.83 2.15
N THR A 111 -7.69 11.08 3.20
CA THR A 111 -6.82 10.91 4.37
C THR A 111 -6.16 9.53 4.34
N PRO A 112 -4.84 9.44 4.17
CA PRO A 112 -4.14 8.17 4.28
C PRO A 112 -4.05 7.70 5.74
N TYR A 113 -4.25 6.41 5.92
CA TYR A 113 -4.08 5.69 7.18
C TYR A 113 -2.91 4.73 7.04
N VAL A 114 -1.84 5.01 7.75
CA VAL A 114 -0.63 4.18 7.78
C VAL A 114 -0.80 3.14 8.88
N TYR A 115 -0.80 1.86 8.51
CA TYR A 115 -0.81 0.81 9.51
C TYR A 115 0.60 0.62 10.08
N GLN A 116 0.71 0.43 11.41
CA GLN A 116 2.00 0.31 12.11
C GLN A 116 2.96 -0.68 11.41
N GLY A 117 4.17 -0.23 11.11
CA GLY A 117 5.20 -0.99 10.39
C GLY A 117 5.15 -0.88 8.88
N GLU A 118 4.11 -0.30 8.28
CA GLU A 118 4.07 0.02 6.86
C GLU A 118 5.14 1.07 6.53
N GLU A 119 5.32 2.05 7.39
CA GLU A 119 6.35 3.08 7.32
C GLU A 119 7.80 2.57 7.45
N LEU A 120 7.98 1.31 7.87
CA LEU A 120 9.27 0.60 7.88
C LEU A 120 9.38 -0.41 6.73
N GLY A 121 8.34 -0.57 5.91
CA GLY A 121 8.28 -1.66 4.96
C GLY A 121 8.37 -3.04 5.61
N MET A 122 7.76 -3.23 6.78
CA MET A 122 7.68 -4.55 7.43
C MET A 122 6.98 -5.54 6.51
N THR A 123 7.48 -6.79 6.51
CA THR A 123 7.02 -7.88 5.65
C THR A 123 6.19 -8.91 6.43
N ASP A 124 5.55 -9.82 5.69
CA ASP A 124 4.90 -10.97 6.27
C ASP A 124 5.90 -11.85 7.06
N VAL A 125 5.41 -12.56 8.06
CA VAL A 125 6.26 -13.34 8.97
C VAL A 125 6.70 -14.68 8.39
N HIS A 126 6.04 -15.16 7.34
CA HIS A 126 6.35 -16.41 6.63
C HIS A 126 6.41 -17.65 7.55
N PHE A 127 5.45 -17.81 8.45
CA PHE A 127 5.33 -19.02 9.26
C PHE A 127 5.06 -20.26 8.36
N THR A 128 5.74 -21.34 8.68
CA THR A 128 5.70 -22.58 7.87
C THR A 128 4.86 -23.70 8.48
N ARG A 129 4.41 -23.54 9.73
CA ARG A 129 3.61 -24.55 10.43
C ARG A 129 2.37 -23.93 11.04
N LEU A 130 1.28 -24.67 11.04
CA LEU A 130 -0.03 -24.23 11.54
C LEU A 130 0.00 -23.84 13.03
N ASP A 131 0.82 -24.51 13.84
CA ASP A 131 0.94 -24.24 15.28
C ASP A 131 1.63 -22.91 15.63
N GLN A 132 2.22 -22.23 14.65
CA GLN A 132 2.80 -20.89 14.80
C GLN A 132 1.75 -19.78 14.71
N TYR A 133 0.61 -20.07 14.05
CA TYR A 133 -0.50 -19.13 13.91
C TYR A 133 -1.38 -19.07 15.16
N ARG A 134 -1.94 -17.91 15.43
CA ARG A 134 -2.83 -17.63 16.56
C ARG A 134 -4.22 -17.17 16.10
N ASP A 135 -4.31 -16.67 14.87
CA ASP A 135 -5.55 -16.18 14.31
C ASP A 135 -6.58 -17.30 14.09
N LEU A 136 -7.73 -17.17 14.78
CA LEU A 136 -8.80 -18.16 14.70
C LEU A 136 -9.40 -18.29 13.30
N GLU A 137 -9.40 -17.24 12.48
CA GLU A 137 -9.88 -17.31 11.10
C GLU A 137 -9.04 -18.30 10.30
N SER A 138 -7.71 -18.17 10.39
CA SER A 138 -6.74 -19.05 9.72
C SER A 138 -6.88 -20.52 10.19
N LEU A 139 -6.93 -20.72 11.52
CA LEU A 139 -7.04 -22.07 12.11
C LEU A 139 -8.36 -22.75 11.78
N ASN A 140 -9.47 -22.02 11.87
CA ASN A 140 -10.79 -22.54 11.53
C ASN A 140 -10.91 -22.81 10.03
N ALA A 141 -10.38 -21.95 9.17
CA ALA A 141 -10.38 -22.17 7.73
C ALA A 141 -9.58 -23.43 7.34
N TYR A 142 -8.42 -23.66 7.97
CA TYR A 142 -7.65 -24.89 7.76
C TYR A 142 -8.49 -26.12 8.13
N ARG A 143 -9.05 -26.17 9.34
CA ARG A 143 -9.89 -27.28 9.78
C ARG A 143 -11.05 -27.51 8.82
N GLN A 144 -11.82 -26.48 8.50
CA GLN A 144 -13.01 -26.60 7.65
C GLN A 144 -12.68 -27.04 6.22
N ARG A 145 -11.65 -26.47 5.59
CA ARG A 145 -11.35 -26.69 4.17
C ARG A 145 -10.48 -27.92 3.91
N VAL A 146 -9.54 -28.22 4.83
CA VAL A 146 -8.61 -29.35 4.67
C VAL A 146 -9.10 -30.62 5.35
N GLU A 147 -9.50 -30.52 6.62
CA GLU A 147 -9.81 -31.71 7.44
C GLU A 147 -11.25 -32.19 7.24
N GLU A 148 -12.22 -31.26 7.29
CA GLU A 148 -13.65 -31.56 7.22
C GLU A 148 -14.15 -31.66 5.78
N ALA A 149 -14.15 -30.57 5.02
CA ALA A 149 -14.71 -30.51 3.66
C ALA A 149 -13.79 -31.10 2.57
N LYS A 150 -12.48 -31.15 2.81
CA LYS A 150 -11.45 -31.68 1.87
C LYS A 150 -11.48 -31.01 0.49
N VAL A 151 -11.77 -29.71 0.45
CA VAL A 151 -11.87 -28.90 -0.79
C VAL A 151 -10.57 -28.20 -1.16
N GLN A 152 -9.54 -28.27 -0.30
CA GLN A 152 -8.22 -27.69 -0.52
C GLN A 152 -7.16 -28.61 0.11
N SER A 153 -5.99 -28.75 -0.55
CA SER A 153 -4.89 -29.52 0.03
C SER A 153 -4.24 -28.77 1.22
N ALA A 154 -3.63 -29.51 2.14
CA ALA A 154 -2.91 -28.92 3.27
C ALA A 154 -1.81 -27.94 2.81
N GLU A 155 -1.07 -28.30 1.78
CA GLU A 155 0.00 -27.47 1.20
C GLU A 155 -0.57 -26.15 0.64
N SER A 156 -1.60 -26.22 -0.21
CA SER A 156 -2.26 -25.04 -0.78
C SER A 156 -2.88 -24.16 0.29
N MET A 157 -3.50 -24.77 1.32
CA MET A 157 -4.09 -24.01 2.42
C MET A 157 -3.03 -23.31 3.27
N MET A 158 -1.91 -23.98 3.57
CA MET A 158 -0.79 -23.37 4.30
C MET A 158 -0.16 -22.23 3.53
N ALA A 159 0.00 -22.37 2.20
CA ALA A 159 0.46 -21.27 1.34
C ALA A 159 -0.52 -20.07 1.38
N GLY A 160 -1.83 -20.34 1.32
CA GLY A 160 -2.86 -19.33 1.44
C GLY A 160 -2.85 -18.62 2.80
N ILE A 161 -2.67 -19.35 3.90
CA ILE A 161 -2.56 -18.79 5.26
C ILE A 161 -1.28 -17.94 5.38
N ALA A 162 -0.15 -18.42 4.86
CA ALA A 162 1.11 -17.69 4.89
C ALA A 162 1.01 -16.33 4.14
N ALA A 163 0.28 -16.30 3.01
CA ALA A 163 0.12 -15.10 2.20
C ALA A 163 -1.02 -14.17 2.66
N ARG A 164 -2.06 -14.68 3.36
CA ARG A 164 -3.29 -13.91 3.63
C ARG A 164 -3.73 -13.91 5.09
N GLY A 165 -3.01 -14.63 5.95
CA GLY A 165 -3.33 -14.71 7.38
C GLY A 165 -3.12 -13.37 8.10
N ARG A 166 -4.04 -13.04 9.01
CA ARG A 166 -4.02 -11.78 9.77
C ARG A 166 -2.80 -11.68 10.70
N ASP A 167 -2.22 -12.81 11.11
CA ASP A 167 -1.04 -12.82 11.99
C ASP A 167 0.18 -12.14 11.35
N ASN A 168 0.25 -12.04 10.02
CA ASN A 168 1.28 -11.28 9.32
C ASN A 168 1.31 -9.80 9.75
N ALA A 169 0.14 -9.19 9.92
CA ALA A 169 0.02 -7.81 10.38
C ALA A 169 0.09 -7.67 11.92
N ARG A 170 -0.08 -8.78 12.66
CA ARG A 170 -0.19 -8.79 14.13
C ARG A 170 1.09 -9.19 14.85
N THR A 171 2.18 -9.46 14.10
CA THR A 171 3.50 -9.62 14.71
C THR A 171 3.89 -8.37 15.48
N PRO A 172 4.69 -8.48 16.56
CA PRO A 172 5.19 -7.33 17.29
C PRO A 172 5.81 -6.29 16.38
N MET A 173 5.56 -5.00 16.68
CA MET A 173 6.23 -3.88 16.01
C MET A 173 7.73 -3.98 16.20
N GLN A 174 8.49 -3.75 15.14
CA GLN A 174 9.95 -3.87 15.11
C GLN A 174 10.58 -2.52 15.42
N TRP A 175 10.81 -2.27 16.75
CA TRP A 175 11.40 -1.02 17.21
C TRP A 175 12.92 -1.01 17.07
N ASP A 176 13.58 -2.15 17.35
CA ASP A 176 15.03 -2.32 17.27
C ASP A 176 15.44 -3.76 16.95
N GLY A 177 16.76 -4.02 16.88
CA GLY A 177 17.31 -5.35 16.61
C GLY A 177 17.47 -6.26 17.84
N SER A 178 16.92 -5.91 19.01
CA SER A 178 17.02 -6.75 20.23
C SER A 178 16.12 -7.99 20.17
N ALA A 179 16.25 -8.90 21.14
CA ALA A 179 15.64 -10.24 21.12
C ALA A 179 14.12 -10.24 20.83
N TYR A 180 13.38 -9.25 21.32
CA TYR A 180 11.94 -9.09 21.07
C TYR A 180 11.64 -7.83 20.28
N ALA A 181 12.58 -7.41 19.42
CA ALA A 181 12.45 -6.24 18.56
C ALA A 181 12.13 -4.94 19.32
N GLY A 182 12.57 -4.81 20.57
CA GLY A 182 12.21 -3.67 21.43
C GLY A 182 10.73 -3.60 21.80
N PHE A 183 9.90 -4.59 21.40
CA PHE A 183 8.47 -4.65 21.74
C PHE A 183 8.24 -4.93 23.23
N THR A 184 9.10 -5.74 23.83
CA THR A 184 9.18 -5.98 25.29
C THR A 184 10.63 -6.09 25.71
N ALA A 185 10.89 -6.09 27.01
CA ALA A 185 12.24 -6.19 27.55
C ALA A 185 12.93 -7.47 27.06
N PRO A 186 14.25 -7.41 26.70
CA PRO A 186 14.97 -8.56 26.16
C PRO A 186 15.06 -9.76 27.11
N ASP A 187 14.94 -9.51 28.41
CA ASP A 187 14.95 -10.48 29.50
C ASP A 187 13.54 -10.78 30.04
N ALA A 188 12.49 -10.41 29.31
CA ALA A 188 11.10 -10.66 29.72
C ALA A 188 10.88 -12.16 29.97
N ALA A 189 10.23 -12.47 31.09
CA ALA A 189 9.91 -13.85 31.49
C ALA A 189 8.87 -14.52 30.59
N VAL A 190 8.15 -13.74 29.77
CA VAL A 190 7.12 -14.21 28.85
C VAL A 190 7.38 -13.64 27.47
N GLU A 191 7.46 -14.52 26.48
CA GLU A 191 7.57 -14.15 25.07
C GLU A 191 6.28 -13.49 24.58
N PRO A 192 6.36 -12.64 23.52
CA PRO A 192 5.18 -12.15 22.83
C PRO A 192 4.28 -13.31 22.34
N TRP A 193 2.96 -13.13 22.44
CA TRP A 193 1.97 -14.18 22.08
C TRP A 193 2.02 -14.61 20.61
N ILE A 194 2.45 -13.72 19.70
CA ILE A 194 2.90 -14.04 18.34
C ILE A 194 4.41 -13.80 18.29
N SER A 195 5.16 -14.70 17.68
CA SER A 195 6.60 -14.56 17.55
C SER A 195 6.98 -13.33 16.73
N VAL A 196 8.06 -12.66 17.12
CA VAL A 196 8.66 -11.57 16.35
C VAL A 196 9.09 -12.07 14.97
N ASN A 197 8.91 -11.27 13.93
CA ASN A 197 9.44 -11.59 12.62
C ASN A 197 10.97 -11.63 12.67
N ARG A 198 11.57 -12.66 12.08
CA ARG A 198 13.02 -12.91 12.15
C ARG A 198 13.86 -11.82 11.50
N ASN A 199 13.28 -11.04 10.61
CA ASN A 199 13.96 -9.95 9.92
C ASN A 199 14.06 -8.64 10.74
N HIS A 200 13.57 -8.63 11.99
CA HIS A 200 13.62 -7.44 12.87
C HIS A 200 15.04 -6.89 13.12
N THR A 201 16.07 -7.71 12.96
CA THR A 201 17.46 -7.26 13.04
C THR A 201 17.90 -6.39 11.85
N GLN A 202 17.15 -6.45 10.75
CA GLN A 202 17.41 -5.70 9.52
C GLN A 202 16.35 -4.61 9.29
N ILE A 203 15.08 -4.91 9.58
CA ILE A 203 13.94 -4.02 9.38
C ILE A 203 13.44 -3.58 10.75
N ASN A 204 13.79 -2.38 11.18
CA ASN A 204 13.34 -1.84 12.47
C ASN A 204 13.45 -0.31 12.50
N ALA A 205 12.67 0.31 13.38
CA ALA A 205 12.61 1.76 13.51
C ALA A 205 13.95 2.39 13.86
N ALA A 206 14.73 1.79 14.76
CA ALA A 206 16.03 2.32 15.18
C ALA A 206 17.05 2.37 14.03
N GLY A 207 17.03 1.38 13.14
CA GLY A 207 17.90 1.34 11.96
C GLY A 207 17.50 2.31 10.86
N GLU A 208 16.19 2.62 10.74
CA GLU A 208 15.66 3.47 9.67
C GLU A 208 15.53 4.95 10.04
N PHE A 209 15.50 5.28 11.33
CA PHE A 209 15.18 6.63 11.82
C PHE A 209 16.13 7.71 11.30
N ASP A 210 17.42 7.45 11.28
CA ASP A 210 18.47 8.40 10.85
C ASP A 210 18.97 8.13 9.42
N ASP A 211 18.42 7.12 8.72
CA ASP A 211 18.76 6.83 7.33
C ASP A 211 17.92 7.71 6.38
N PRO A 212 18.55 8.64 5.62
CA PRO A 212 17.84 9.52 4.69
C PRO A 212 17.15 8.77 3.54
N ASP A 213 17.62 7.54 3.23
CA ASP A 213 17.11 6.71 2.14
C ASP A 213 16.17 5.59 2.62
N SER A 214 15.84 5.55 3.91
CA SER A 214 14.92 4.57 4.48
C SER A 214 13.48 4.73 4.00
N VAL A 215 12.68 3.68 4.21
CA VAL A 215 11.22 3.73 4.01
C VAL A 215 10.59 4.72 4.99
N TYR A 216 11.04 4.73 6.25
CA TYR A 216 10.56 5.66 7.29
C TYR A 216 10.74 7.12 6.89
N THR A 217 11.94 7.50 6.46
CA THR A 217 12.22 8.88 6.03
C THR A 217 11.40 9.26 4.81
N PHE A 218 11.15 8.34 3.89
CA PHE A 218 10.28 8.55 2.75
C PHE A 218 8.82 8.81 3.16
N TYR A 219 8.26 8.01 4.06
CA TYR A 219 6.91 8.22 4.61
C TYR A 219 6.79 9.56 5.36
N LYS A 220 7.80 9.93 6.14
CA LYS A 220 7.88 11.23 6.81
C LYS A 220 7.78 12.38 5.80
N ARG A 221 8.48 12.28 4.65
CA ARG A 221 8.39 13.26 3.55
C ARG A 221 7.02 13.28 2.89
N LEU A 222 6.41 12.10 2.62
CA LEU A 222 5.06 12.00 2.07
C LEU A 222 4.03 12.71 2.96
N ILE A 223 4.10 12.50 4.26
CA ILE A 223 3.21 13.12 5.25
C ILE A 223 3.41 14.64 5.27
N ALA A 224 4.66 15.12 5.30
CA ALA A 224 4.97 16.56 5.28
C ALA A 224 4.41 17.23 4.01
N ILE A 225 4.63 16.63 2.83
CA ILE A 225 4.09 17.13 1.56
C ILE A 225 2.57 17.27 1.62
N ARG A 226 1.87 16.32 2.20
CA ARG A 226 0.40 16.37 2.30
C ARG A 226 -0.07 17.50 3.22
N HIS A 227 0.64 17.80 4.28
CA HIS A 227 0.32 18.92 5.18
C HIS A 227 0.60 20.28 4.56
N GLU A 228 1.62 20.38 3.72
CA GLU A 228 2.11 21.64 3.16
C GLU A 228 1.53 21.95 1.77
N ASN A 229 0.98 20.94 1.07
CA ASN A 229 0.57 21.07 -0.33
C ASN A 229 -0.93 20.75 -0.51
N ALA A 230 -1.74 21.82 -0.65
CA ALA A 230 -3.18 21.70 -0.85
C ALA A 230 -3.54 20.95 -2.15
N LEU A 231 -2.73 21.03 -3.21
CA LEU A 231 -2.92 20.31 -4.45
C LEU A 231 -2.87 18.79 -4.21
N VAL A 232 -1.92 18.32 -3.39
CA VAL A 232 -1.79 16.92 -3.01
C VAL A 232 -2.94 16.50 -2.08
N ALA A 233 -3.28 17.31 -1.07
CA ALA A 233 -4.30 16.94 -0.09
C ALA A 233 -5.71 16.93 -0.68
N ALA A 234 -6.12 17.99 -1.40
CA ALA A 234 -7.49 18.28 -1.77
C ALA A 234 -7.76 18.42 -3.27
N GLY A 235 -6.74 18.52 -4.13
CA GLY A 235 -6.91 18.68 -5.58
C GLY A 235 -7.77 17.58 -6.19
N ASP A 236 -8.44 17.89 -7.28
CA ASP A 236 -9.19 16.89 -8.08
C ASP A 236 -8.28 15.75 -8.54
N TRP A 237 -8.82 14.56 -8.55
CA TRP A 237 -8.12 13.33 -8.96
C TRP A 237 -8.68 12.79 -10.26
N GLN A 238 -7.82 12.36 -11.19
CA GLN A 238 -8.22 11.74 -12.45
C GLN A 238 -7.24 10.64 -12.86
N LEU A 239 -7.76 9.43 -13.06
CA LEU A 239 -6.99 8.28 -13.53
C LEU A 239 -6.48 8.49 -14.96
N ILE A 240 -5.27 8.04 -15.23
CA ILE A 240 -4.67 7.91 -16.57
C ILE A 240 -4.51 6.43 -16.86
N ASP A 241 -4.92 6.01 -18.04
CA ASP A 241 -4.80 4.65 -18.58
C ASP A 241 -5.17 3.55 -17.56
N ALA A 242 -6.46 3.27 -17.47
CA ALA A 242 -7.00 2.25 -16.58
C ALA A 242 -6.49 0.82 -16.90
N ASP A 243 -6.04 0.58 -18.14
CA ASP A 243 -5.71 -0.76 -18.65
C ASP A 243 -4.20 -1.09 -18.61
N ASP A 244 -3.33 -0.11 -18.35
CA ASP A 244 -1.90 -0.36 -18.20
C ASP A 244 -1.65 -1.35 -17.06
N GLN A 245 -0.81 -2.38 -17.33
CA GLN A 245 -0.59 -3.51 -16.44
C GLN A 245 0.47 -3.24 -15.36
N TYR A 246 1.27 -2.18 -15.49
CA TYR A 246 2.46 -1.94 -14.67
C TYR A 246 2.49 -0.56 -14.04
N VAL A 247 1.99 0.46 -14.75
CA VAL A 247 2.04 1.85 -14.27
C VAL A 247 0.69 2.28 -13.71
N TYR A 248 0.70 2.74 -12.48
CA TYR A 248 -0.41 3.47 -11.89
C TYR A 248 -0.17 4.96 -12.08
N ALA A 249 -0.89 5.58 -13.01
CA ALA A 249 -0.77 7.01 -13.29
C ALA A 249 -2.09 7.75 -13.08
N PHE A 250 -2.02 8.95 -12.53
CA PHE A 250 -3.15 9.85 -12.36
C PHE A 250 -2.70 11.30 -12.23
N THR A 251 -3.62 12.23 -12.42
CA THR A 251 -3.37 13.65 -12.18
C THR A 251 -4.08 14.16 -10.93
N ARG A 252 -3.52 15.22 -10.34
CA ARG A 252 -4.14 16.06 -9.34
C ARG A 252 -4.22 17.47 -9.90
N THR A 253 -5.34 18.17 -9.71
CA THR A 253 -5.53 19.53 -10.23
C THR A 253 -6.20 20.42 -9.19
N LEU A 254 -5.65 21.62 -8.95
CA LEU A 254 -6.21 22.62 -8.04
C LEU A 254 -5.76 24.02 -8.46
N GLY A 255 -6.72 24.94 -8.65
CA GLY A 255 -6.41 26.36 -8.90
C GLY A 255 -5.58 26.64 -10.16
N GLY A 256 -5.63 25.76 -11.15
CA GLY A 256 -4.82 25.86 -12.38
C GLY A 256 -3.47 25.14 -12.30
N GLU A 257 -3.03 24.69 -11.13
CA GLU A 257 -1.87 23.84 -10.97
C GLU A 257 -2.22 22.38 -11.25
N LYS A 258 -1.28 21.66 -11.85
CA LYS A 258 -1.43 20.22 -12.15
C LYS A 258 -0.21 19.44 -11.69
N LEU A 259 -0.46 18.28 -11.09
CA LEU A 259 0.53 17.30 -10.71
C LEU A 259 0.24 16.01 -11.48
N LEU A 260 1.26 15.47 -12.14
CA LEU A 260 1.27 14.08 -12.60
C LEU A 260 1.86 13.20 -11.49
N VAL A 261 1.20 12.11 -11.18
CA VAL A 261 1.73 11.02 -10.37
C VAL A 261 1.80 9.79 -11.26
N ALA A 262 2.97 9.19 -11.38
CA ALA A 262 3.18 7.96 -12.13
C ALA A 262 4.07 7.01 -11.31
N VAL A 263 3.61 5.77 -11.11
CA VAL A 263 4.27 4.78 -10.27
C VAL A 263 4.30 3.44 -11.00
N ASN A 264 5.48 2.94 -11.28
CA ASN A 264 5.68 1.58 -11.77
C ASN A 264 5.59 0.60 -10.59
N LEU A 265 4.55 -0.22 -10.57
CA LEU A 265 4.32 -1.27 -9.56
C LEU A 265 4.82 -2.63 -10.06
N SER A 266 6.03 -2.64 -10.64
CA SER A 266 6.68 -3.87 -11.11
C SER A 266 8.19 -3.83 -10.95
N GLY A 267 8.83 -4.99 -10.95
CA GLY A 267 10.29 -5.15 -10.96
C GLY A 267 10.95 -4.98 -12.34
N ARG A 268 10.30 -4.32 -13.29
CA ARG A 268 10.77 -4.13 -14.67
C ARG A 268 10.88 -2.64 -15.01
N THR A 269 11.73 -2.28 -15.97
CA THR A 269 11.64 -0.98 -16.64
C THR A 269 10.46 -1.02 -17.61
N VAL A 270 9.63 0.00 -17.61
CA VAL A 270 8.38 0.10 -18.39
C VAL A 270 8.23 1.50 -18.98
N ASP A 271 7.55 1.58 -20.12
CA ASP A 271 7.20 2.86 -20.73
C ASP A 271 6.11 3.58 -19.89
N LEU A 272 6.17 4.92 -19.89
CA LEU A 272 5.07 5.72 -19.40
C LEU A 272 3.82 5.54 -20.29
N PRO A 273 2.62 5.43 -19.71
CA PRO A 273 1.38 5.51 -20.48
C PRO A 273 1.37 6.76 -21.36
N ARG A 274 0.83 6.63 -22.57
CA ARG A 274 0.85 7.71 -23.57
C ARG A 274 0.39 9.05 -23.04
N ASP A 275 -0.76 9.08 -22.36
CA ASP A 275 -1.34 10.33 -21.84
C ASP A 275 -0.47 10.95 -20.73
N ALA A 276 0.23 10.13 -19.93
CA ALA A 276 1.22 10.60 -18.95
C ALA A 276 2.47 11.16 -19.64
N ALA A 277 2.97 10.48 -20.69
CA ALA A 277 4.12 10.92 -21.46
C ALA A 277 3.85 12.25 -22.19
N GLU A 278 2.62 12.51 -22.65
CA GLU A 278 2.21 13.78 -23.25
C GLU A 278 2.28 14.94 -22.24
N LEU A 279 1.99 14.69 -20.97
CA LEU A 279 2.05 15.73 -19.91
C LEU A 279 3.49 16.20 -19.62
N VAL A 280 4.47 15.34 -19.79
CA VAL A 280 5.90 15.66 -19.53
C VAL A 280 6.68 16.01 -20.80
N GLN A 281 6.02 16.13 -21.97
CA GLN A 281 6.68 16.35 -23.29
C GLN A 281 7.47 17.66 -23.40
N HIS A 282 7.14 18.67 -22.59
CA HIS A 282 7.83 19.98 -22.61
C HIS A 282 9.10 20.00 -21.74
N GLY A 283 9.46 18.87 -21.16
CA GLY A 283 10.58 18.70 -20.25
C GLY A 283 10.17 18.92 -18.80
N VAL A 284 10.87 18.24 -17.92
CA VAL A 284 10.73 18.32 -16.45
C VAL A 284 12.10 18.65 -15.90
N THR A 285 12.15 19.48 -14.87
CA THR A 285 13.38 19.84 -14.16
C THR A 285 13.31 19.35 -12.71
N GLU A 286 14.45 19.31 -12.01
CA GLU A 286 14.47 18.86 -10.61
C GLU A 286 13.52 19.66 -9.69
N PRO A 287 13.37 20.99 -9.82
CA PRO A 287 12.38 21.74 -9.03
C PRO A 287 10.93 21.36 -9.27
N ASP A 288 10.60 20.72 -10.39
CA ASP A 288 9.25 20.25 -10.69
C ASP A 288 8.94 18.92 -9.96
N ILE A 289 9.97 18.18 -9.54
CA ILE A 289 9.80 16.93 -8.79
C ILE A 289 9.38 17.25 -7.36
N VAL A 290 8.14 16.92 -7.04
CA VAL A 290 7.61 17.06 -5.66
C VAL A 290 8.17 15.98 -4.77
N ILE A 291 8.19 14.74 -5.26
CA ILE A 291 8.79 13.57 -4.60
C ILE A 291 9.03 12.46 -5.62
N SER A 292 10.07 11.68 -5.41
CA SER A 292 10.37 10.47 -6.19
C SER A 292 10.88 9.37 -5.27
N THR A 293 10.65 8.10 -5.66
CA THR A 293 11.18 6.92 -4.98
C THR A 293 12.67 6.70 -5.20
N TYR A 294 13.23 7.34 -6.24
CA TYR A 294 14.66 7.52 -6.51
C TYR A 294 15.06 8.96 -6.18
N ASP A 295 16.26 9.39 -6.54
CA ASP A 295 16.61 10.80 -6.45
C ASP A 295 15.92 11.64 -7.56
N ALA A 296 15.88 12.97 -7.36
CA ALA A 296 15.18 13.86 -8.28
C ALA A 296 15.83 13.90 -9.66
N SER A 297 17.16 13.83 -9.74
CA SER A 297 17.90 13.86 -11.02
C SER A 297 17.63 12.58 -11.83
N HIS A 298 17.54 11.43 -11.18
CA HIS A 298 17.13 10.18 -11.82
C HIS A 298 15.70 10.28 -12.37
N ALA A 299 14.74 10.77 -11.58
CA ALA A 299 13.37 10.94 -12.03
C ALA A 299 13.24 11.87 -13.25
N VAL A 300 14.02 12.95 -13.31
CA VAL A 300 14.07 13.84 -14.49
C VAL A 300 14.52 13.06 -15.74
N VAL A 301 15.56 12.24 -15.62
CA VAL A 301 16.06 11.42 -16.74
C VAL A 301 15.02 10.38 -17.18
N SER A 302 14.42 9.68 -16.24
CA SER A 302 13.39 8.68 -16.53
C SER A 302 12.19 9.30 -17.25
N LEU A 303 11.67 10.41 -16.75
CA LEU A 303 10.54 11.12 -17.37
C LEU A 303 10.89 11.69 -18.75
N ALA A 304 12.12 12.19 -18.95
CA ALA A 304 12.58 12.65 -20.26
C ALA A 304 12.66 11.50 -21.28
N ASN A 305 13.06 10.31 -20.84
CA ASN A 305 13.07 9.09 -21.65
C ASN A 305 11.69 8.45 -21.81
N ARG A 306 10.69 8.92 -21.06
CA ARG A 306 9.33 8.34 -20.99
C ARG A 306 9.32 6.91 -20.49
N GLU A 307 10.21 6.60 -19.56
CA GLU A 307 10.34 5.29 -18.93
C GLU A 307 10.33 5.43 -17.41
N LEU A 308 9.98 4.36 -16.73
CA LEU A 308 10.14 4.22 -15.27
C LEU A 308 10.90 2.93 -14.97
N GLY A 309 11.94 3.03 -14.18
CA GLY A 309 12.69 1.87 -13.67
C GLY A 309 11.87 0.99 -12.72
N PRO A 310 12.45 -0.13 -12.25
CA PRO A 310 11.79 -1.05 -11.30
C PRO A 310 11.33 -0.35 -10.02
N TRP A 311 10.03 -0.39 -9.72
CA TRP A 311 9.42 0.26 -8.55
C TRP A 311 9.70 1.78 -8.48
N GLU A 312 9.95 2.38 -9.62
CA GLU A 312 10.13 3.82 -9.71
C GLU A 312 8.77 4.53 -9.72
N GLY A 313 8.69 5.62 -8.97
CA GLY A 313 7.53 6.49 -8.97
C GLY A 313 7.92 7.93 -8.71
N ALA A 314 7.18 8.85 -9.33
CA ALA A 314 7.36 10.27 -9.14
C ALA A 314 6.02 11.00 -9.11
N ALA A 315 5.97 12.09 -8.33
CA ALA A 315 4.96 13.13 -8.41
C ALA A 315 5.62 14.41 -8.91
N VAL A 316 5.16 14.93 -10.03
CA VAL A 316 5.80 16.01 -10.77
C VAL A 316 4.79 17.09 -11.20
N ARG A 317 5.16 18.37 -11.06
CA ARG A 317 4.36 19.50 -11.61
C ARG A 317 4.47 19.51 -13.14
N VAL A 318 3.33 19.69 -13.80
CA VAL A 318 3.22 19.67 -15.27
C VAL A 318 2.34 20.80 -15.79
#